data_502703b1290394642ca1a941d40bd7ba
#
_entry.id   502703b1290394642ca1a941d40bd7ba
#
_cell.length_a   1.000
_cell.length_b   1.000
_cell.length_c   1.000
_cell.angle_alpha   90.00
_cell.angle_beta   90.00
_cell.angle_gamma   90.00
#
_symmetry.space_group_name_H-M   'P 1'
#
loop_
_entity.id
_entity.type
_entity.pdbx_description
1 polymer ?
#
loop_
_entity_poly.entity_id
_entity_poly.type
_entity_poly.pdbx_seq_one_letter_code
_entity_poly.pdbx_strand_id
1 'polypeptide(L)'
;TAVLSGQQDACFVFEGARNVFASKFSDHDLLKDLRVLYLTEGDIPNDAIAVQTDMEPELKEKVKEVFLNMKDDEAGQEAMSLWNHKGYEEANDSVYDTVKDYTAKAAE
;
A
#
# COMPACT_ATOMS: atom_id res chain seq x y z
N THR A 1 6.58 16.45 3.82
CA THR A 1 6.78 17.82 4.41
C THR A 1 8.27 18.16 4.49
N ALA A 2 9.12 17.37 5.17
CA ALA A 2 10.52 17.71 5.46
C ALA A 2 11.38 18.03 4.20
N VAL A 3 11.17 17.32 3.09
CA VAL A 3 11.87 17.62 1.83
C VAL A 3 11.39 18.94 1.22
N LEU A 4 10.07 19.18 1.20
CA LEU A 4 9.50 20.43 0.67
C LEU A 4 9.93 21.66 1.48
N SER A 5 10.14 21.51 2.78
CA SER A 5 10.63 22.58 3.65
C SER A 5 12.16 22.74 3.66
N GLY A 6 12.89 21.91 2.92
CA GLY A 6 14.36 21.93 2.88
C GLY A 6 15.04 21.39 4.15
N GLN A 7 14.31 20.70 5.02
CA GLN A 7 14.87 20.10 6.24
C GLN A 7 15.58 18.76 5.94
N GLN A 8 15.23 18.12 4.84
CA GLN A 8 15.82 16.87 4.37
C GLN A 8 16.02 16.93 2.85
N ASP A 9 17.07 16.29 2.37
CA ASP A 9 17.41 16.27 0.94
C ASP A 9 16.57 15.23 0.17
N ALA A 10 16.17 14.12 0.81
CA ALA A 10 15.41 13.04 0.21
C ALA A 10 14.53 12.31 1.23
N CYS A 11 13.58 11.54 0.74
CA CYS A 11 12.74 10.65 1.54
C CYS A 11 12.31 9.42 0.74
N PHE A 12 11.97 8.34 1.45
CA PHE A 12 11.32 7.18 0.88
C PHE A 12 9.80 7.32 0.99
N VAL A 13 9.10 7.01 -0.08
CA VAL A 13 7.64 7.01 -0.14
C VAL A 13 7.18 5.92 -1.11
N PHE A 14 5.92 5.52 -1.03
CA PHE A 14 5.34 4.59 -1.99
C PHE A 14 5.17 5.26 -3.37
N GLU A 15 5.10 4.44 -4.42
CA GLU A 15 4.83 4.90 -5.77
C GLU A 15 3.49 5.64 -5.84
N GLY A 16 3.47 6.76 -6.56
CA GLY A 16 2.26 7.60 -6.66
C GLY A 16 1.97 8.51 -5.46
N ALA A 17 2.79 8.50 -4.39
CA ALA A 17 2.60 9.35 -3.21
C ALA A 17 2.40 10.84 -3.56
N ARG A 18 3.10 11.35 -4.59
CA ARG A 18 2.95 12.74 -5.05
C ARG A 18 1.52 13.04 -5.52
N ASN A 19 0.85 12.10 -6.19
CA ASN A 19 -0.54 12.26 -6.64
C ASN A 19 -1.51 12.14 -5.46
N VAL A 20 -1.31 11.15 -4.59
CA VAL A 20 -2.19 10.89 -3.44
C VAL A 20 -2.20 12.07 -2.47
N PHE A 21 -1.05 12.69 -2.25
CA PHE A 21 -0.93 13.80 -1.30
C PHE A 21 -1.05 15.20 -1.92
N ALA A 22 -1.26 15.31 -3.23
CA ALA A 22 -1.32 16.63 -3.90
C ALA A 22 -2.31 17.61 -3.24
N SER A 23 -3.49 17.15 -2.85
CA SER A 23 -4.50 17.98 -2.21
C SER A 23 -4.13 18.46 -0.80
N LYS A 24 -3.21 17.77 -0.12
CA LYS A 24 -2.74 18.14 1.23
C LYS A 24 -1.65 19.23 1.21
N PHE A 25 -1.11 19.51 0.05
CA PHE A 25 -0.02 20.49 -0.15
C PHE A 25 -0.42 21.47 -1.26
N SER A 26 -1.54 22.17 -1.06
CA SER A 26 -2.13 23.08 -2.06
C SER A 26 -1.18 24.20 -2.51
N ASP A 27 -0.18 24.54 -1.70
CA ASP A 27 0.81 25.59 -2.01
C ASP A 27 2.00 25.06 -2.81
N HIS A 28 2.02 23.77 -3.13
CA HIS A 28 3.07 23.08 -3.87
C HIS A 28 2.53 22.28 -5.05
N ASP A 29 3.28 22.27 -6.15
CA ASP A 29 3.08 21.31 -7.22
C ASP A 29 4.03 20.13 -7.00
N LEU A 30 3.55 19.09 -6.30
CA LEU A 30 4.40 17.96 -5.90
C LEU A 30 5.03 17.22 -7.09
N LEU A 31 4.45 17.31 -8.30
CA LEU A 31 5.03 16.70 -9.50
C LEU A 31 6.21 17.49 -10.05
N LYS A 32 6.24 18.81 -9.82
CA LYS A 32 7.35 19.69 -10.21
C LYS A 32 8.37 19.84 -9.11
N ASP A 33 7.91 20.02 -7.87
CA ASP A 33 8.75 20.36 -6.72
C ASP A 33 9.53 19.13 -6.19
N LEU A 34 9.04 17.91 -6.45
CA LEU A 34 9.66 16.66 -6.01
C LEU A 34 10.03 15.78 -7.21
N ARG A 35 11.31 15.42 -7.28
CA ARG A 35 11.84 14.52 -8.30
C ARG A 35 11.96 13.09 -7.76
N VAL A 36 11.51 12.11 -8.53
CA VAL A 36 11.85 10.70 -8.27
C VAL A 36 13.31 10.46 -8.64
N LEU A 37 14.11 10.02 -7.68
CA LEU A 37 15.52 9.72 -7.87
C LEU A 37 15.75 8.25 -8.20
N TYR A 38 14.97 7.36 -7.59
CA TYR A 38 15.10 5.91 -7.70
C TYR A 38 13.77 5.22 -7.44
N LEU A 39 13.51 4.15 -8.15
CA LEU A 39 12.43 3.20 -7.88
C LEU A 39 13.07 1.87 -7.46
N THR A 40 12.55 1.24 -6.42
CA THR A 40 13.02 -0.08 -6.00
C THR A 40 12.75 -1.11 -7.11
N GLU A 41 13.64 -2.08 -7.24
CA GLU A 41 13.43 -3.20 -8.15
C GLU A 41 12.36 -4.13 -7.60
N GLY A 42 11.47 -4.60 -8.47
CA GLY A 42 10.34 -5.47 -8.13
C GLY A 42 9.21 -4.75 -7.38
N ASP A 43 8.07 -5.40 -7.35
CA ASP A 43 6.88 -4.89 -6.69
C ASP A 43 6.91 -5.21 -5.20
N ILE A 44 6.64 -4.21 -4.38
CA ILE A 44 6.36 -4.39 -2.95
C ILE A 44 4.84 -4.44 -2.83
N PRO A 45 4.26 -5.57 -2.42
CA PRO A 45 2.81 -5.70 -2.27
C PRO A 45 2.26 -4.67 -1.29
N ASN A 46 1.03 -4.25 -1.54
CA ASN A 46 0.27 -3.45 -0.57
C ASN A 46 -0.05 -4.26 0.69
N ASP A 47 -0.74 -3.62 1.62
CA ASP A 47 -1.15 -4.21 2.88
C ASP A 47 -1.91 -5.54 2.68
N ALA A 48 -1.65 -6.50 3.56
CA ALA A 48 -2.29 -7.80 3.54
C ALA A 48 -3.29 -7.95 4.69
N ILE A 49 -4.37 -8.68 4.44
CA ILE A 49 -5.30 -9.12 5.46
C ILE A 49 -4.96 -10.55 5.82
N ALA A 50 -4.56 -10.74 7.07
CA ALA A 50 -4.20 -12.05 7.59
C ALA A 50 -5.20 -12.49 8.66
N VAL A 51 -5.47 -13.79 8.70
CA VAL A 51 -6.28 -14.43 9.73
C VAL A 51 -5.46 -15.50 10.44
N GLN A 52 -5.89 -15.91 11.63
CA GLN A 52 -5.23 -16.97 12.39
C GLN A 52 -5.27 -18.29 11.61
N THR A 53 -4.18 -19.05 11.72
CA THR A 53 -4.01 -20.33 10.99
C THR A 53 -5.06 -21.38 11.38
N ASP A 54 -5.48 -21.37 12.63
CA ASP A 54 -6.46 -22.28 13.25
C ASP A 54 -7.92 -21.75 13.18
N MET A 55 -8.14 -20.62 12.46
CA MET A 55 -9.49 -20.15 12.19
C MET A 55 -10.31 -21.25 11.51
N GLU A 56 -11.56 -21.41 11.95
CA GLU A 56 -12.49 -22.38 11.37
C GLU A 56 -12.60 -22.16 9.85
N PRO A 57 -12.46 -23.23 9.03
CA PRO A 57 -12.40 -23.11 7.57
C PRO A 57 -13.58 -22.38 6.95
N GLU A 58 -14.80 -22.66 7.43
CA GLU A 58 -16.01 -22.01 6.91
C GLU A 58 -16.01 -20.51 7.19
N LEU A 59 -15.56 -20.08 8.37
CA LEU A 59 -15.43 -18.67 8.74
C LEU A 59 -14.36 -17.99 7.90
N LYS A 60 -13.23 -18.67 7.67
CA LYS A 60 -12.13 -18.17 6.82
C LYS A 60 -12.60 -17.85 5.42
N GLU A 61 -13.37 -18.77 4.80
CA GLU A 61 -13.91 -18.56 3.45
C GLU A 61 -14.93 -17.39 3.43
N LYS A 62 -15.78 -17.28 4.44
CA LYS A 62 -16.72 -16.15 4.56
C LYS A 62 -16.00 -14.81 4.68
N VAL A 63 -14.96 -14.72 5.50
CA VAL A 63 -14.15 -13.51 5.64
C VAL A 63 -13.52 -13.14 4.29
N LYS A 64 -12.92 -14.12 3.60
CA LYS A 64 -12.35 -13.92 2.27
C LYS A 64 -13.39 -13.39 1.28
N GLU A 65 -14.56 -14.03 1.20
CA GLU A 65 -15.63 -13.64 0.30
C GLU A 65 -16.10 -12.20 0.56
N VAL A 66 -16.25 -11.81 1.82
CA VAL A 66 -16.63 -10.44 2.19
C VAL A 66 -15.62 -9.42 1.65
N PHE A 67 -14.32 -9.65 1.84
CA PHE A 67 -13.30 -8.71 1.35
C PHE A 67 -13.25 -8.65 -0.17
N LEU A 68 -13.32 -9.79 -0.87
CA LEU A 68 -13.29 -9.83 -2.33
C LEU A 68 -14.46 -9.11 -2.98
N ASN A 69 -15.63 -9.14 -2.35
CA ASN A 69 -16.86 -8.51 -2.84
C ASN A 69 -17.09 -7.08 -2.28
N MET A 70 -16.24 -6.61 -1.36
CA MET A 70 -16.42 -5.31 -0.69
C MET A 70 -16.52 -4.13 -1.66
N LYS A 71 -15.86 -4.22 -2.82
CA LYS A 71 -15.91 -3.21 -3.89
C LYS A 71 -17.28 -3.06 -4.55
N ASP A 72 -18.13 -4.09 -4.45
CA ASP A 72 -19.44 -4.16 -5.10
C ASP A 72 -20.58 -3.68 -4.18
N ASP A 73 -20.26 -3.30 -2.94
CA ASP A 73 -21.18 -2.81 -1.92
C ASP A 73 -20.85 -1.37 -1.52
N GLU A 74 -21.85 -0.51 -1.37
CA GLU A 74 -21.68 0.91 -1.06
C GLU A 74 -20.98 1.12 0.28
N ALA A 75 -21.39 0.38 1.32
CA ALA A 75 -20.76 0.46 2.64
C ALA A 75 -19.33 -0.06 2.62
N GLY A 76 -19.06 -1.08 1.80
CA GLY A 76 -17.72 -1.61 1.55
C GLY A 76 -16.82 -0.58 0.87
N GLN A 77 -17.32 0.11 -0.14
CA GLN A 77 -16.60 1.19 -0.83
C GLN A 77 -16.27 2.34 0.13
N GLU A 78 -17.22 2.74 0.98
CA GLU A 78 -17.00 3.77 1.99
C GLU A 78 -15.90 3.35 2.98
N ALA A 79 -15.96 2.13 3.49
CA ALA A 79 -14.93 1.58 4.38
C ALA A 79 -13.55 1.55 3.73
N MET A 80 -13.44 1.07 2.48
CA MET A 80 -12.17 1.03 1.73
C MET A 80 -11.60 2.43 1.47
N SER A 81 -12.45 3.44 1.29
CA SER A 81 -12.03 4.81 1.02
C SER A 81 -11.19 5.41 2.15
N LEU A 82 -11.36 4.96 3.40
CA LEU A 82 -10.58 5.40 4.56
C LEU A 82 -9.08 5.12 4.40
N TRP A 83 -8.73 4.05 3.68
CA TRP A 83 -7.35 3.66 3.38
C TRP A 83 -6.96 3.89 1.91
N ASN A 84 -7.84 4.53 1.14
CA ASN A 84 -7.66 4.73 -0.29
C ASN A 84 -7.52 3.39 -1.05
N HIS A 85 -8.15 2.33 -0.56
CA HIS A 85 -8.23 1.04 -1.23
C HIS A 85 -9.32 1.04 -2.30
N LYS A 86 -9.11 0.27 -3.37
CA LYS A 86 -10.05 0.14 -4.49
C LYS A 86 -10.66 -1.25 -4.59
N GLY A 87 -10.17 -2.19 -3.82
CA GLY A 87 -10.58 -3.58 -3.77
C GLY A 87 -9.51 -4.46 -3.15
N TYR A 88 -9.85 -5.71 -3.00
CA TYR A 88 -8.96 -6.76 -2.50
C TYR A 88 -8.92 -7.90 -3.50
N GLU A 89 -7.79 -8.61 -3.52
CA GLU A 89 -7.59 -9.79 -4.36
C GLU A 89 -6.96 -10.92 -3.54
N GLU A 90 -7.07 -12.15 -4.03
CA GLU A 90 -6.37 -13.25 -3.38
C GLU A 90 -4.86 -13.09 -3.52
N ALA A 91 -4.17 -13.16 -2.40
CA ALA A 91 -2.73 -13.19 -2.36
C ALA A 91 -2.20 -14.61 -2.07
N ASN A 92 -1.01 -14.88 -2.53
CA ASN A 92 -0.25 -16.07 -2.17
C ASN A 92 1.13 -15.64 -1.65
N ASP A 93 1.83 -16.54 -0.97
CA ASP A 93 3.10 -16.22 -0.33
C ASP A 93 4.17 -15.73 -1.31
N SER A 94 4.11 -16.11 -2.58
CA SER A 94 5.13 -15.75 -3.57
C SER A 94 5.12 -14.25 -3.93
N VAL A 95 4.01 -13.55 -3.73
CA VAL A 95 3.96 -12.08 -3.97
C VAL A 95 4.85 -11.31 -2.98
N TYR A 96 5.21 -11.94 -1.86
CA TYR A 96 6.08 -11.35 -0.83
C TYR A 96 7.55 -11.75 -0.94
N ASP A 97 7.96 -12.52 -1.95
CA ASP A 97 9.35 -12.98 -2.09
C ASP A 97 10.32 -11.81 -2.27
N THR A 98 9.93 -10.78 -3.03
CA THR A 98 10.71 -9.55 -3.14
C THR A 98 11.00 -8.90 -1.78
N VAL A 99 10.00 -8.89 -0.88
CA VAL A 99 10.16 -8.32 0.48
C VAL A 99 11.11 -9.17 1.31
N LYS A 100 11.02 -10.51 1.19
CA LYS A 100 11.96 -11.44 1.87
C LYS A 100 13.40 -11.19 1.42
N ASP A 101 13.61 -11.01 0.11
CA ASP A 101 14.94 -10.73 -0.47
C ASP A 101 15.51 -9.40 0.03
N TYR A 102 14.71 -8.33 0.09
CA TYR A 102 15.14 -7.05 0.64
C TYR A 102 15.48 -7.16 2.13
N THR A 103 14.69 -7.89 2.91
CA THR A 103 14.94 -8.10 4.33
C THR A 103 16.24 -8.87 4.57
N ALA A 104 16.51 -9.90 3.76
CA ALA A 104 17.75 -10.66 3.83
C ALA A 104 18.97 -9.79 3.54
N LYS A 105 18.93 -8.98 2.49
CA LYS A 105 20.02 -8.05 2.11
C LYS A 105 20.25 -6.95 3.15
N ALA A 106 19.23 -6.52 3.87
CA ALA A 106 19.35 -5.50 4.91
C ALA A 106 19.97 -6.02 6.20
N ALA A 107 20.07 -7.35 6.37
CA ALA A 107 20.65 -8.01 7.54
C ALA A 107 22.16 -8.30 7.39
N GLU A 108 22.74 -8.04 6.19
CA GLU A 108 24.18 -8.14 5.89
C GLU A 108 24.91 -6.82 6.23
#